data_141f8d40b8a05f361f2c97423bd6304a
#
_entry.id   141f8d40b8a05f361f2c97423bd6304a
#
_cell.length_a   1.000
_cell.length_b   1.000
_cell.length_c   1.000
_cell.angle_alpha   90.00
_cell.angle_beta   90.00
_cell.angle_gamma   90.00
#
_symmetry.space_group_name_H-M   'P 1'
#
loop_
_entity.id
_entity.type
_entity.pdbx_description
1 polymer ?
#
loop_
_entity_poly.entity_id
_entity_poly.type
_entity_poly.pdbx_seq_one_letter_code
_entity_poly.pdbx_strand_id
1 'polypeptide(L)'
;MVSRRGRVRRAGAIALATLTIAATVPACASGTHGLVISFYTTAADGATFTAVAQDCTKQFDGRFAIQQISLPRAPGEQRLQLARRLTGRDRTLDVMSLDVVWTAEFAEAGWALPLSDDPAGRAEPDATADVLPGPLSTARWEGKLFAAPVTTNTQLLWYRPDLVRQPPRTWDGMVREATRLHAAGQPSWIAVQANEGEGLVVWFNTLLASGGGQVLSEDGRRVTLTDTPAHRAATVDALRTLKSVATAPGADPSITRTDEGTARLAVEQGRAALAVNWPYALASMLENAVKGGVPVLPLNQDPRLAGSINDVGTFVPSDEQFRIAYQASQKVFGFAPYPGVAPGHPAKVTIGGANLAVASTTRHRAEAFEAIRCLRSLQHQKYVSIAGGLPPVRTSLYSDPQFQAKYPMYTIIRRQLTDAAVRPATPVYQAVAIRLAATLSPITEIDPERTADELSAEVQKAIDGKGLLP
;
A
#
# COMPACT_ATOMS: atom_id res chain seq x y z
N MET A 1 -64.99 -23.04 48.65
CA MET A 1 -65.28 -22.39 49.96
C MET A 1 -64.64 -21.03 49.91
N VAL A 2 -65.38 -19.98 49.58
CA VAL A 2 -66.04 -19.01 50.44
C VAL A 2 -65.01 -18.35 51.39
N SER A 3 -64.67 -17.09 51.24
CA SER A 3 -65.40 -15.97 51.85
C SER A 3 -64.87 -14.60 51.40
N ARG A 4 -65.79 -13.74 51.13
CA ARG A 4 -65.73 -12.29 50.88
C ARG A 4 -65.45 -11.50 52.19
N ARG A 5 -64.97 -10.27 52.02
CA ARG A 5 -65.30 -8.95 52.67
C ARG A 5 -64.01 -8.17 52.84
N GLY A 6 -63.90 -6.89 52.67
CA GLY A 6 -64.86 -5.82 52.49
C GLY A 6 -64.10 -4.48 52.41
N ARG A 7 -64.71 -3.51 51.80
CA ARG A 7 -64.29 -2.12 51.51
C ARG A 7 -63.88 -1.31 52.76
N VAL A 8 -62.87 -0.42 52.60
CA VAL A 8 -63.02 0.98 53.04
C VAL A 8 -62.22 1.91 52.16
N ARG A 9 -62.89 2.88 51.58
CA ARG A 9 -62.38 4.04 50.86
C ARG A 9 -61.84 5.07 51.86
N ARG A 10 -60.64 5.61 51.65
CA ARG A 10 -60.27 6.96 52.12
C ARG A 10 -59.58 7.68 50.96
N ALA A 11 -60.23 8.74 50.52
CA ALA A 11 -59.67 9.71 49.58
C ALA A 11 -58.68 10.60 50.36
N GLY A 12 -57.47 10.65 49.88
CA GLY A 12 -56.45 11.62 50.30
C GLY A 12 -55.96 12.35 49.05
N ALA A 13 -56.30 13.61 48.95
CA ALA A 13 -55.80 14.49 47.91
C ALA A 13 -54.31 14.79 48.15
N ILE A 14 -53.44 14.35 47.24
CA ILE A 14 -52.02 14.74 47.23
C ILE A 14 -51.87 15.76 46.12
N ALA A 15 -51.56 17.01 46.51
CA ALA A 15 -51.19 18.09 45.62
C ALA A 15 -49.85 17.77 44.94
N LEU A 16 -49.83 17.61 43.64
CA LEU A 16 -48.65 17.46 42.82
C LEU A 16 -48.01 18.85 42.59
N ALA A 17 -46.95 19.15 43.34
CA ALA A 17 -46.06 20.27 43.04
C ALA A 17 -45.16 19.86 41.86
N THR A 18 -45.45 20.35 40.66
CA THR A 18 -44.60 20.21 39.49
C THR A 18 -43.38 21.11 39.65
N LEU A 19 -42.27 20.52 40.07
CA LEU A 19 -40.95 21.17 40.03
C LEU A 19 -40.42 21.04 38.60
N THR A 20 -40.54 22.11 37.81
CA THR A 20 -39.85 22.21 36.49
C THR A 20 -38.40 22.44 36.72
N ILE A 21 -37.61 21.35 36.68
CA ILE A 21 -36.15 21.43 36.54
C ILE A 21 -35.84 21.77 35.11
N ALA A 22 -35.52 23.02 34.84
CA ALA A 22 -34.94 23.44 33.57
C ALA A 22 -33.54 22.79 33.48
N ALA A 23 -33.46 21.62 32.86
CA ALA A 23 -32.20 21.04 32.47
C ALA A 23 -31.60 21.92 31.37
N THR A 24 -30.69 22.79 31.75
CA THR A 24 -29.76 23.42 30.79
C THR A 24 -28.87 22.32 30.24
N VAL A 25 -29.33 21.71 29.13
CA VAL A 25 -28.44 20.91 28.29
C VAL A 25 -27.35 21.87 27.80
N PRO A 26 -26.05 21.63 28.11
CA PRO A 26 -25.03 22.41 27.46
C PRO A 26 -25.20 22.13 25.95
N ALA A 27 -25.58 23.16 25.20
CA ALA A 27 -25.49 23.11 23.75
C ALA A 27 -24.04 22.78 23.46
N CYS A 28 -23.78 21.55 23.04
CA CYS A 28 -22.54 21.24 22.33
C CYS A 28 -22.46 22.32 21.25
N ALA A 29 -21.44 23.16 21.35
CA ALA A 29 -21.15 24.15 20.35
C ALA A 29 -21.09 23.38 19.02
N SER A 30 -22.18 23.44 18.25
CA SER A 30 -22.19 23.11 16.85
C SER A 30 -21.24 24.09 16.19
N GLY A 31 -19.93 23.72 16.13
CA GLY A 31 -19.05 24.35 15.19
C GLY A 31 -19.81 24.38 13.86
N THR A 32 -19.90 25.52 13.25
CA THR A 32 -20.40 25.67 11.88
C THR A 32 -19.64 24.67 11.06
N HIS A 33 -20.27 23.51 10.76
CA HIS A 33 -19.70 22.53 9.87
C HIS A 33 -19.69 23.16 8.48
N GLY A 34 -18.59 23.87 8.19
CA GLY A 34 -18.26 24.28 6.84
C GLY A 34 -18.23 23.08 5.92
N LEU A 35 -18.09 23.31 4.66
CA LEU A 35 -17.93 22.26 3.65
C LEU A 35 -16.85 21.26 4.07
N VAL A 36 -17.16 19.95 3.96
CA VAL A 36 -16.21 18.85 4.24
C VAL A 36 -15.98 18.07 2.95
N ILE A 37 -14.72 17.94 2.56
CA ILE A 37 -14.27 17.11 1.46
C ILE A 37 -13.84 15.76 2.01
N SER A 38 -14.45 14.69 1.58
CA SER A 38 -14.11 13.33 1.96
C SER A 38 -12.86 12.87 1.19
N PHE A 39 -11.89 12.30 1.90
CA PHE A 39 -10.69 11.73 1.32
C PHE A 39 -10.54 10.26 1.73
N TYR A 40 -10.74 9.37 0.77
CA TYR A 40 -10.67 7.92 0.97
C TYR A 40 -9.26 7.42 0.70
N THR A 41 -8.61 6.81 1.71
CA THR A 41 -7.28 6.19 1.58
C THR A 41 -7.18 4.91 2.40
N THR A 42 -6.19 4.06 2.13
CA THR A 42 -6.00 2.80 2.86
C THR A 42 -5.80 3.02 4.36
N ALA A 43 -6.34 2.11 5.17
CA ALA A 43 -6.13 2.12 6.62
C ALA A 43 -4.63 1.97 6.99
N ALA A 44 -3.80 1.39 6.11
CA ALA A 44 -2.37 1.27 6.36
C ALA A 44 -1.68 2.64 6.44
N ASP A 45 -2.11 3.60 5.62
CA ASP A 45 -1.54 4.94 5.52
C ASP A 45 -2.37 5.99 6.29
N GLY A 46 -3.47 5.54 6.92
CA GLY A 46 -4.50 6.39 7.50
C GLY A 46 -3.97 7.42 8.50
N ALA A 47 -3.10 7.03 9.43
CA ALA A 47 -2.55 7.94 10.43
C ALA A 47 -1.72 9.07 9.80
N THR A 48 -0.88 8.74 8.83
CA THR A 48 -0.02 9.70 8.12
C THR A 48 -0.86 10.68 7.30
N PHE A 49 -1.84 10.18 6.53
CA PHE A 49 -2.71 11.04 5.73
C PHE A 49 -3.75 11.79 6.55
N THR A 50 -4.13 11.32 7.74
CA THR A 50 -4.94 12.10 8.69
C THR A 50 -4.20 13.37 9.10
N ALA A 51 -2.92 13.28 9.46
CA ALA A 51 -2.10 14.44 9.81
C ALA A 51 -2.00 15.44 8.65
N VAL A 52 -1.77 14.94 7.43
CA VAL A 52 -1.73 15.76 6.21
C VAL A 52 -3.09 16.44 5.95
N ALA A 53 -4.20 15.72 6.07
CA ALA A 53 -5.55 16.27 5.87
C ALA A 53 -5.88 17.37 6.89
N GLN A 54 -5.46 17.20 8.15
CA GLN A 54 -5.60 18.21 9.20
C GLN A 54 -4.77 19.46 8.92
N ASP A 55 -3.54 19.30 8.43
CA ASP A 55 -2.71 20.45 8.05
C ASP A 55 -3.28 21.21 6.86
N CYS A 56 -3.72 20.50 5.82
CA CYS A 56 -4.44 21.09 4.69
C CYS A 56 -5.70 21.85 5.14
N THR A 57 -6.48 21.27 6.07
CA THR A 57 -7.68 21.92 6.61
C THR A 57 -7.35 23.28 7.26
N LYS A 58 -6.24 23.37 8.01
CA LYS A 58 -5.79 24.64 8.58
C LYS A 58 -5.41 25.65 7.48
N GLN A 59 -4.75 25.20 6.41
CA GLN A 59 -4.35 26.06 5.29
C GLN A 59 -5.55 26.63 4.50
N PHE A 60 -6.69 25.96 4.53
CA PHE A 60 -7.91 26.43 3.84
C PHE A 60 -8.68 27.50 4.62
N ASP A 61 -8.27 27.83 5.83
CA ASP A 61 -8.77 28.97 6.64
C ASP A 61 -10.31 29.03 6.71
N GLY A 62 -10.93 27.90 7.07
CA GLY A 62 -12.38 27.76 7.27
C GLY A 62 -13.22 27.64 5.98
N ARG A 63 -12.62 27.72 4.78
CA ARG A 63 -13.36 27.52 3.52
C ARG A 63 -13.93 26.11 3.39
N PHE A 64 -13.14 25.11 3.73
CA PHE A 64 -13.55 23.71 3.83
C PHE A 64 -12.55 22.89 4.67
N ALA A 65 -12.96 21.73 5.13
CA ALA A 65 -12.14 20.77 5.83
C ALA A 65 -11.93 19.51 4.97
N ILE A 66 -10.83 18.80 5.19
CA ILE A 66 -10.62 17.47 4.61
C ILE A 66 -10.83 16.42 5.71
N GLN A 67 -11.73 15.50 5.48
CA GLN A 67 -11.95 14.34 6.35
C GLN A 67 -11.38 13.08 5.71
N GLN A 68 -10.31 12.54 6.31
CA GLN A 68 -9.77 11.24 5.91
C GLN A 68 -10.72 10.12 6.32
N ILE A 69 -10.99 9.19 5.40
CA ILE A 69 -11.85 8.01 5.59
C ILE A 69 -11.02 6.78 5.23
N SER A 70 -10.90 5.84 6.17
CA SER A 70 -10.10 4.64 5.97
C SER A 70 -10.83 3.61 5.12
N LEU A 71 -10.15 3.16 4.06
CA LEU A 71 -10.48 1.97 3.29
C LEU A 71 -9.87 0.72 3.93
N PRO A 72 -10.36 -0.49 3.60
CA PRO A 72 -9.74 -1.74 4.04
C PRO A 72 -8.25 -1.83 3.71
N ARG A 73 -7.53 -2.78 4.33
CA ARG A 73 -6.10 -2.97 4.04
C ARG A 73 -5.86 -3.70 2.72
N ALA A 74 -6.69 -4.70 2.39
CA ALA A 74 -6.54 -5.49 1.17
C ALA A 74 -6.92 -4.67 -0.07
N PRO A 75 -6.05 -4.58 -1.11
CA PRO A 75 -6.31 -3.75 -2.29
C PRO A 75 -7.61 -4.10 -3.02
N GLY A 76 -7.94 -5.39 -3.19
CA GLY A 76 -9.20 -5.81 -3.81
C GLY A 76 -10.46 -5.31 -3.09
N GLU A 77 -10.42 -5.28 -1.75
CA GLU A 77 -11.52 -4.77 -0.93
C GLU A 77 -11.65 -3.24 -1.02
N GLN A 78 -10.51 -2.52 -1.07
CA GLN A 78 -10.49 -1.06 -1.28
C GLN A 78 -11.18 -0.72 -2.60
N ARG A 79 -10.74 -1.35 -3.70
CA ARG A 79 -11.32 -1.16 -5.02
C ARG A 79 -12.83 -1.46 -5.01
N LEU A 80 -13.22 -2.60 -4.44
CA LEU A 80 -14.63 -3.02 -4.39
C LEU A 80 -15.50 -2.00 -3.64
N GLN A 81 -15.01 -1.47 -2.52
CA GLN A 81 -15.71 -0.46 -1.76
C GLN A 81 -15.89 0.85 -2.55
N LEU A 82 -14.84 1.34 -3.22
CA LEU A 82 -14.92 2.52 -4.08
C LEU A 82 -15.88 2.29 -5.26
N ALA A 83 -15.72 1.17 -5.98
CA ALA A 83 -16.55 0.82 -7.13
C ALA A 83 -18.04 0.73 -6.77
N ARG A 84 -18.41 0.12 -5.64
CA ARG A 84 -19.80 0.04 -5.16
C ARG A 84 -20.38 1.42 -4.88
N ARG A 85 -19.62 2.32 -4.26
CA ARG A 85 -20.07 3.70 -4.00
C ARG A 85 -20.30 4.48 -5.28
N LEU A 86 -19.36 4.40 -6.23
CA LEU A 86 -19.43 5.11 -7.51
C LEU A 86 -20.56 4.58 -8.39
N THR A 87 -20.74 3.25 -8.46
CA THR A 87 -21.87 2.63 -9.16
C THR A 87 -23.20 3.05 -8.52
N GLY A 88 -23.25 3.17 -7.19
CA GLY A 88 -24.39 3.69 -6.44
C GLY A 88 -24.57 5.22 -6.55
N ARG A 89 -23.74 5.90 -7.33
CA ARG A 89 -23.72 7.37 -7.46
C ARG A 89 -23.65 8.11 -6.12
N ASP A 90 -22.82 7.60 -5.22
CA ASP A 90 -22.58 8.23 -3.93
C ASP A 90 -21.90 9.59 -4.12
N ARG A 91 -22.63 10.65 -3.74
CA ARG A 91 -22.21 12.04 -3.88
C ARG A 91 -21.40 12.56 -2.70
N THR A 92 -21.15 11.73 -1.70
CA THR A 92 -20.33 12.05 -0.53
C THR A 92 -18.87 11.60 -0.71
N LEU A 93 -18.54 10.97 -1.85
CA LEU A 93 -17.20 10.57 -2.22
C LEU A 93 -16.56 11.65 -3.09
N ASP A 94 -15.54 12.33 -2.57
CA ASP A 94 -14.90 13.46 -3.26
C ASP A 94 -13.51 13.10 -3.81
N VAL A 95 -12.58 12.70 -2.93
CA VAL A 95 -11.20 12.37 -3.29
C VAL A 95 -10.91 10.91 -2.95
N MET A 96 -10.30 10.21 -3.91
CA MET A 96 -9.92 8.80 -3.80
C MET A 96 -8.42 8.63 -3.93
N SER A 97 -7.82 7.84 -3.04
CA SER A 97 -6.50 7.27 -3.23
C SER A 97 -6.65 5.96 -4.00
N LEU A 98 -6.21 5.93 -5.24
CA LEU A 98 -6.25 4.77 -6.13
C LEU A 98 -4.88 4.10 -6.14
N ASP A 99 -4.83 2.76 -6.03
CA ASP A 99 -3.63 2.03 -6.42
C ASP A 99 -3.29 2.37 -7.87
N VAL A 100 -2.00 2.40 -8.18
CA VAL A 100 -1.48 2.78 -9.52
C VAL A 100 -2.09 1.98 -10.68
N VAL A 101 -2.64 0.80 -10.41
CA VAL A 101 -3.24 -0.09 -11.42
C VAL A 101 -4.71 0.17 -11.70
N TRP A 102 -5.40 1.00 -10.88
CA TRP A 102 -6.84 1.20 -11.04
C TRP A 102 -7.20 2.40 -11.91
N THR A 103 -6.22 3.24 -12.28
CA THR A 103 -6.49 4.46 -13.05
C THR A 103 -7.24 4.16 -14.36
N ALA A 104 -6.82 3.14 -15.11
CA ALA A 104 -7.47 2.77 -16.36
C ALA A 104 -8.94 2.35 -16.16
N GLU A 105 -9.23 1.52 -15.17
CA GLU A 105 -10.58 1.07 -14.86
C GLU A 105 -11.47 2.24 -14.42
N PHE A 106 -10.99 3.08 -13.51
CA PHE A 106 -11.79 4.18 -12.96
C PHE A 106 -12.03 5.28 -14.00
N ALA A 107 -11.08 5.47 -14.93
CA ALA A 107 -11.24 6.37 -16.05
C ALA A 107 -12.26 5.83 -17.08
N GLU A 108 -12.11 4.57 -17.50
CA GLU A 108 -12.99 3.92 -18.48
C GLU A 108 -14.43 3.82 -18.01
N ALA A 109 -14.62 3.51 -16.72
CA ALA A 109 -15.94 3.46 -16.08
C ALA A 109 -16.57 4.85 -15.86
N GLY A 110 -15.86 5.94 -16.16
CA GLY A 110 -16.31 7.30 -15.91
C GLY A 110 -16.45 7.65 -14.42
N TRP A 111 -15.70 6.95 -13.55
CA TRP A 111 -15.72 7.14 -12.10
C TRP A 111 -14.74 8.20 -11.62
N ALA A 112 -13.64 8.43 -12.33
CA ALA A 112 -12.69 9.50 -12.06
C ALA A 112 -12.85 10.65 -13.07
N LEU A 113 -12.76 11.89 -12.60
CA LEU A 113 -12.69 13.06 -13.47
C LEU A 113 -11.29 13.21 -14.05
N PRO A 114 -11.14 13.58 -15.35
CA PRO A 114 -9.84 13.98 -15.87
C PRO A 114 -9.35 15.24 -15.13
N LEU A 115 -8.04 15.36 -14.96
CA LEU A 115 -7.45 16.52 -14.26
C LEU A 115 -7.67 17.83 -15.02
N SER A 116 -7.89 17.77 -16.34
CA SER A 116 -8.29 18.92 -17.18
C SER A 116 -9.64 19.53 -16.79
N ASP A 117 -10.48 18.79 -16.05
CA ASP A 117 -11.78 19.25 -15.55
C ASP A 117 -11.67 20.12 -14.29
N ASP A 118 -10.46 20.39 -13.78
CA ASP A 118 -10.26 21.33 -12.68
C ASP A 118 -10.70 22.73 -13.11
N PRO A 119 -11.71 23.34 -12.47
CA PRO A 119 -12.19 24.68 -12.83
C PRO A 119 -11.11 25.75 -12.72
N ALA A 120 -10.08 25.54 -11.88
CA ALA A 120 -8.96 26.45 -11.71
C ALA A 120 -7.81 26.20 -12.72
N GLY A 121 -7.86 25.10 -13.51
CA GLY A 121 -6.83 24.75 -14.48
C GLY A 121 -5.45 24.42 -13.89
N ARG A 122 -5.36 24.08 -12.61
CA ARG A 122 -4.10 23.90 -11.88
C ARG A 122 -3.74 22.44 -11.62
N ALA A 123 -4.73 21.52 -11.65
CA ALA A 123 -4.51 20.14 -11.26
C ALA A 123 -3.54 19.41 -12.19
N GLU A 124 -3.70 19.55 -13.50
CA GLU A 124 -2.85 18.88 -14.49
C GLU A 124 -1.41 19.44 -14.50
N PRO A 125 -1.17 20.77 -14.53
CA PRO A 125 0.18 21.33 -14.38
C PRO A 125 0.86 20.89 -13.07
N ASP A 126 0.14 20.91 -11.94
CA ASP A 126 0.70 20.47 -10.65
C ASP A 126 1.00 18.95 -10.66
N ALA A 127 0.15 18.12 -11.25
CA ALA A 127 0.34 16.69 -11.33
C ALA A 127 1.55 16.27 -12.17
N THR A 128 1.98 17.11 -13.11
CA THR A 128 3.11 16.84 -14.01
C THR A 128 4.41 17.50 -13.57
N ALA A 129 4.35 18.60 -12.83
CA ALA A 129 5.53 19.35 -12.40
C ALA A 129 6.39 18.51 -11.42
N ASP A 130 7.68 18.38 -11.73
CA ASP A 130 8.66 17.73 -10.85
C ASP A 130 8.29 16.30 -10.44
N VAL A 131 7.63 15.53 -11.31
CA VAL A 131 7.17 14.16 -11.03
C VAL A 131 8.00 13.16 -11.81
N LEU A 132 8.38 12.05 -11.15
CA LEU A 132 9.07 10.93 -11.78
C LEU A 132 8.24 10.34 -12.92
N PRO A 133 8.85 9.97 -14.07
CA PRO A 133 8.12 9.45 -15.23
C PRO A 133 7.30 8.19 -14.94
N GLY A 134 7.86 7.23 -14.18
CA GLY A 134 7.19 5.98 -13.83
C GLY A 134 5.84 6.21 -13.12
N PRO A 135 5.80 6.89 -11.96
CA PRO A 135 4.53 7.25 -11.31
C PRO A 135 3.57 8.03 -12.22
N LEU A 136 4.08 8.97 -13.02
CA LEU A 136 3.25 9.76 -13.92
C LEU A 136 2.55 8.90 -14.98
N SER A 137 3.23 7.88 -15.50
CA SER A 137 2.64 6.96 -16.48
C SER A 137 1.43 6.21 -15.93
N THR A 138 1.43 5.86 -14.63
CA THR A 138 0.34 5.14 -13.96
C THR A 138 -0.93 5.98 -13.76
N ALA A 139 -0.82 7.30 -13.87
CA ALA A 139 -1.95 8.22 -13.69
C ALA A 139 -2.69 8.56 -15.00
N ARG A 140 -2.26 7.94 -16.12
CA ARG A 140 -2.81 8.20 -17.45
C ARG A 140 -3.68 7.06 -17.95
N TRP A 141 -4.70 7.42 -18.70
CA TRP A 141 -5.50 6.53 -19.51
C TRP A 141 -5.82 7.21 -20.85
N GLU A 142 -5.60 6.50 -21.97
CA GLU A 142 -5.81 7.04 -23.33
C GLU A 142 -5.23 8.44 -23.54
N GLY A 143 -4.02 8.66 -23.03
CA GLY A 143 -3.28 9.93 -23.17
C GLY A 143 -3.68 11.04 -22.21
N LYS A 144 -4.80 10.91 -21.46
CA LYS A 144 -5.28 11.91 -20.50
C LYS A 144 -4.85 11.54 -19.07
N LEU A 145 -4.69 12.55 -18.22
CA LEU A 145 -4.47 12.37 -16.77
C LEU A 145 -5.82 12.31 -16.05
N PHE A 146 -6.07 11.22 -15.34
CA PHE A 146 -7.26 11.02 -14.50
C PHE A 146 -6.95 11.05 -13.01
N ALA A 147 -5.66 11.05 -12.67
CA ALA A 147 -5.23 11.11 -11.29
C ALA A 147 -3.90 11.85 -11.17
N ALA A 148 -3.57 12.29 -9.97
CA ALA A 148 -2.32 12.95 -9.64
C ALA A 148 -1.48 12.02 -8.75
N PRO A 149 -0.28 11.58 -9.16
CA PRO A 149 0.57 10.73 -8.34
C PRO A 149 0.92 11.38 -7.00
N VAL A 150 0.80 10.66 -5.90
CA VAL A 150 1.10 11.15 -4.53
C VAL A 150 2.22 10.39 -3.86
N THR A 151 2.23 9.06 -4.00
CA THR A 151 3.32 8.19 -3.54
C THR A 151 3.72 7.23 -4.63
N THR A 152 4.93 6.70 -4.55
CA THR A 152 5.42 5.63 -5.41
C THR A 152 6.10 4.56 -4.57
N ASN A 153 6.34 3.38 -5.13
CA ASN A 153 7.01 2.30 -4.41
C ASN A 153 7.78 1.39 -5.36
N THR A 154 8.90 0.86 -4.87
CA THR A 154 9.53 -0.38 -5.36
C THR A 154 9.95 -1.20 -4.16
N GLN A 155 9.81 -2.52 -4.23
CA GLN A 155 10.25 -3.40 -3.16
C GLN A 155 11.78 -3.45 -3.08
N LEU A 156 12.29 -3.77 -1.89
CA LEU A 156 13.71 -3.95 -1.58
C LEU A 156 13.96 -5.35 -1.03
N LEU A 157 15.19 -5.81 -1.12
CA LEU A 157 15.67 -6.90 -0.27
C LEU A 157 15.95 -6.34 1.13
N TRP A 158 15.34 -6.95 2.14
CA TRP A 158 15.63 -6.77 3.56
C TRP A 158 16.34 -8.01 4.07
N TYR A 159 17.36 -7.84 4.90
CA TYR A 159 18.15 -8.97 5.38
C TYR A 159 18.69 -8.77 6.78
N ARG A 160 19.12 -9.82 7.43
CA ARG A 160 19.77 -9.87 8.75
C ARG A 160 21.30 -9.78 8.57
N PRO A 161 21.94 -8.59 8.73
CA PRO A 161 23.39 -8.43 8.56
C PRO A 161 24.23 -9.28 9.53
N ASP A 162 23.67 -9.58 10.70
CA ASP A 162 24.28 -10.47 11.70
C ASP A 162 24.34 -11.94 11.27
N LEU A 163 23.49 -12.36 10.32
CA LEU A 163 23.42 -13.73 9.78
C LEU A 163 23.95 -13.82 8.35
N VAL A 164 23.77 -12.77 7.56
CA VAL A 164 24.04 -12.69 6.12
C VAL A 164 25.07 -11.59 5.88
N ARG A 165 26.34 -11.95 5.71
CA ARG A 165 27.44 -10.98 5.57
C ARG A 165 27.31 -10.09 4.33
N GLN A 166 26.83 -10.66 3.22
CA GLN A 166 26.64 -9.95 1.96
C GLN A 166 25.23 -10.25 1.44
N PRO A 167 24.40 -9.23 1.17
CA PRO A 167 23.07 -9.47 0.67
C PRO A 167 23.11 -10.17 -0.69
N PRO A 168 22.33 -11.23 -0.89
CA PRO A 168 22.22 -11.92 -2.17
C PRO A 168 21.76 -10.97 -3.27
N ARG A 169 22.35 -11.08 -4.46
CA ARG A 169 22.03 -10.23 -5.61
C ARG A 169 21.03 -10.88 -6.58
N THR A 170 20.72 -12.15 -6.38
CA THR A 170 19.81 -12.91 -7.22
C THR A 170 18.90 -13.80 -6.37
N TRP A 171 17.75 -14.20 -6.91
CA TRP A 171 16.85 -15.14 -6.24
C TRP A 171 17.50 -16.47 -5.94
N ASP A 172 18.28 -17.04 -6.87
CA ASP A 172 19.08 -18.24 -6.60
C ASP A 172 20.08 -18.03 -5.45
N GLY A 173 20.65 -16.84 -5.37
CA GLY A 173 21.51 -16.46 -4.25
C GLY A 173 20.77 -16.43 -2.92
N MET A 174 19.51 -15.93 -2.92
CA MET A 174 18.66 -15.95 -1.73
C MET A 174 18.35 -17.37 -1.28
N VAL A 175 17.96 -18.25 -2.21
CA VAL A 175 17.67 -19.65 -1.91
C VAL A 175 18.90 -20.39 -1.36
N ARG A 176 20.07 -20.21 -1.98
CA ARG A 176 21.32 -20.80 -1.46
C ARG A 176 21.65 -20.31 -0.06
N GLU A 177 21.51 -19.00 0.20
CA GLU A 177 21.81 -18.44 1.52
C GLU A 177 20.80 -18.92 2.58
N ALA A 178 19.52 -18.97 2.25
CA ALA A 178 18.49 -19.55 3.12
C ALA A 178 18.78 -21.02 3.46
N THR A 179 19.14 -21.83 2.46
CA THR A 179 19.53 -23.24 2.65
C THR A 179 20.76 -23.36 3.56
N ARG A 180 21.78 -22.53 3.39
CA ARG A 180 22.97 -22.49 4.27
C ARG A 180 22.60 -22.16 5.72
N LEU A 181 21.71 -21.17 5.91
CA LEU A 181 21.25 -20.78 7.25
C LEU A 181 20.44 -21.90 7.90
N HIS A 182 19.55 -22.55 7.15
CA HIS A 182 18.78 -23.71 7.61
C HIS A 182 19.69 -24.84 8.09
N ALA A 183 20.70 -25.19 7.30
CA ALA A 183 21.68 -26.22 7.66
C ALA A 183 22.49 -25.87 8.93
N ALA A 184 22.63 -24.59 9.23
CA ALA A 184 23.27 -24.09 10.44
C ALA A 184 22.32 -23.91 11.64
N GLY A 185 21.04 -24.31 11.52
CA GLY A 185 20.03 -24.13 12.55
C GLY A 185 19.67 -22.68 12.85
N GLN A 186 19.89 -21.78 11.87
CA GLN A 186 19.61 -20.35 11.98
C GLN A 186 18.26 -20.00 11.34
N PRO A 187 17.65 -18.83 11.68
CA PRO A 187 16.53 -18.30 10.93
C PRO A 187 16.83 -18.30 9.42
N SER A 188 15.98 -18.95 8.63
CA SER A 188 16.27 -19.23 7.22
C SER A 188 15.16 -18.81 6.25
N TRP A 189 14.02 -18.32 6.76
CA TRP A 189 12.92 -17.99 5.89
C TRP A 189 13.26 -16.84 4.94
N ILE A 190 12.75 -16.96 3.71
CA ILE A 190 12.64 -15.87 2.76
C ILE A 190 11.18 -15.38 2.85
N ALA A 191 10.97 -14.28 3.56
CA ALA A 191 9.63 -13.73 3.74
C ALA A 191 9.20 -12.94 2.49
N VAL A 192 8.13 -13.39 1.86
CA VAL A 192 7.55 -12.84 0.62
C VAL A 192 6.04 -12.81 0.73
N GLN A 193 5.38 -12.05 -0.14
CA GLN A 193 3.92 -12.02 -0.28
C GLN A 193 3.51 -13.12 -1.26
N ALA A 194 3.03 -14.25 -0.76
CA ALA A 194 2.76 -15.44 -1.58
C ALA A 194 1.37 -16.04 -1.36
N ASN A 195 0.50 -15.38 -0.58
CA ASN A 195 -0.92 -15.73 -0.54
C ASN A 195 -1.61 -15.37 -1.86
N GLU A 196 -2.73 -16.01 -2.12
CA GLU A 196 -3.58 -15.67 -3.27
C GLU A 196 -4.05 -14.20 -3.17
N GLY A 197 -3.42 -13.33 -3.95
CA GLY A 197 -3.71 -11.90 -3.91
C GLY A 197 -2.72 -11.05 -4.70
N GLU A 198 -2.91 -9.73 -4.61
CA GLU A 198 -2.14 -8.74 -5.37
C GLU A 198 -0.62 -8.83 -5.12
N GLY A 199 -0.20 -9.13 -3.88
CA GLY A 199 1.22 -9.25 -3.55
C GLY A 199 1.94 -10.35 -4.34
N LEU A 200 1.27 -11.48 -4.59
CA LEU A 200 1.79 -12.55 -5.43
C LEU A 200 1.87 -12.13 -6.91
N VAL A 201 0.88 -11.39 -7.39
CA VAL A 201 0.89 -10.82 -8.75
C VAL A 201 2.05 -9.84 -8.92
N VAL A 202 2.30 -8.97 -7.94
CA VAL A 202 3.44 -8.04 -7.91
C VAL A 202 4.77 -8.78 -7.99
N TRP A 203 4.93 -9.84 -7.20
CA TRP A 203 6.16 -10.65 -7.20
C TRP A 203 6.36 -11.34 -8.55
N PHE A 204 5.33 -12.01 -9.07
CA PHE A 204 5.36 -12.63 -10.40
C PHE A 204 5.70 -11.61 -11.50
N ASN A 205 5.01 -10.46 -11.52
CA ASN A 205 5.26 -9.39 -12.52
C ASN A 205 6.71 -8.88 -12.48
N THR A 206 7.30 -8.74 -11.27
CA THR A 206 8.71 -8.35 -11.13
C THR A 206 9.66 -9.39 -11.74
N LEU A 207 9.43 -10.68 -11.45
CA LEU A 207 10.25 -11.77 -12.01
C LEU A 207 10.11 -11.84 -13.52
N LEU A 208 8.88 -11.80 -14.02
CA LEU A 208 8.56 -11.83 -15.44
C LEU A 208 9.22 -10.68 -16.20
N ALA A 209 9.04 -9.44 -15.73
CA ALA A 209 9.61 -8.24 -16.35
C ALA A 209 11.14 -8.25 -16.29
N SER A 210 11.73 -8.74 -15.18
CA SER A 210 13.18 -8.91 -15.05
C SER A 210 13.75 -9.94 -16.02
N GLY A 211 12.94 -10.92 -16.42
CA GLY A 211 13.25 -11.90 -17.46
C GLY A 211 12.97 -11.43 -18.89
N GLY A 212 12.48 -10.20 -19.08
CA GLY A 212 12.13 -9.63 -20.38
C GLY A 212 10.74 -9.99 -20.89
N GLY A 213 9.88 -10.58 -20.05
CA GLY A 213 8.48 -10.87 -20.37
C GLY A 213 7.53 -9.78 -19.87
N GLN A 214 6.27 -9.88 -20.26
CA GLN A 214 5.17 -9.03 -19.79
C GLN A 214 3.85 -9.81 -19.86
N VAL A 215 2.87 -9.42 -19.05
CA VAL A 215 1.56 -10.11 -18.99
C VAL A 215 0.73 -9.80 -20.22
N LEU A 216 0.62 -8.53 -20.58
CA LEU A 216 -0.13 -8.03 -21.74
C LEU A 216 0.77 -7.17 -22.63
N SER A 217 0.38 -7.03 -23.90
CA SER A 217 0.94 -6.02 -24.80
C SER A 217 0.75 -4.60 -24.25
N GLU A 218 1.53 -3.63 -24.74
CA GLU A 218 1.50 -2.24 -24.27
C GLU A 218 0.12 -1.59 -24.34
N ASP A 219 -0.70 -2.00 -25.31
CA ASP A 219 -2.09 -1.53 -25.46
C ASP A 219 -3.08 -2.24 -24.53
N GLY A 220 -2.62 -3.17 -23.69
CA GLY A 220 -3.42 -3.91 -22.72
C GLY A 220 -4.43 -4.91 -23.30
N ARG A 221 -4.33 -5.24 -24.60
CA ARG A 221 -5.37 -5.99 -25.34
C ARG A 221 -5.01 -7.43 -25.67
N ARG A 222 -3.73 -7.80 -25.64
CA ARG A 222 -3.25 -9.11 -26.04
C ARG A 222 -2.38 -9.73 -24.94
N VAL A 223 -2.62 -11.00 -24.64
CA VAL A 223 -1.78 -11.77 -23.73
C VAL A 223 -0.43 -12.07 -24.36
N THR A 224 0.66 -11.84 -23.61
CA THR A 224 2.03 -12.02 -24.12
C THR A 224 2.87 -12.99 -23.29
N LEU A 225 2.26 -13.69 -22.33
CA LEU A 225 2.98 -14.62 -21.45
C LEU A 225 3.70 -15.75 -22.19
N THR A 226 3.11 -16.24 -23.30
CA THR A 226 3.62 -17.38 -24.07
C THR A 226 3.56 -17.17 -25.58
N ASP A 227 3.33 -15.96 -26.06
CA ASP A 227 3.12 -15.64 -27.48
C ASP A 227 4.41 -15.75 -28.32
N THR A 228 5.57 -15.72 -27.69
CA THR A 228 6.88 -15.97 -28.29
C THR A 228 7.70 -16.94 -27.46
N PRO A 229 8.70 -17.63 -28.05
CA PRO A 229 9.63 -18.46 -27.28
C PRO A 229 10.34 -17.71 -26.14
N ALA A 230 10.70 -16.45 -26.35
CA ALA A 230 11.36 -15.61 -25.36
C ALA A 230 10.42 -15.28 -24.19
N HIS A 231 9.18 -14.87 -24.46
CA HIS A 231 8.19 -14.60 -23.42
C HIS A 231 7.81 -15.86 -22.64
N ARG A 232 7.65 -17.00 -23.35
CA ARG A 232 7.44 -18.29 -22.67
C ARG A 232 8.58 -18.64 -21.73
N ALA A 233 9.83 -18.49 -22.17
CA ALA A 233 11.01 -18.74 -21.33
C ALA A 233 11.00 -17.85 -20.08
N ALA A 234 10.75 -16.53 -20.25
CA ALA A 234 10.66 -15.60 -19.12
C ALA A 234 9.55 -15.97 -18.12
N THR A 235 8.39 -16.40 -18.63
CA THR A 235 7.26 -16.87 -17.79
C THR A 235 7.62 -18.12 -17.01
N VAL A 236 8.19 -19.12 -17.67
CA VAL A 236 8.61 -20.40 -17.06
C VAL A 236 9.71 -20.15 -16.01
N ASP A 237 10.68 -19.28 -16.26
CA ASP A 237 11.75 -18.98 -15.31
C ASP A 237 11.23 -18.19 -14.09
N ALA A 238 10.26 -17.28 -14.28
CA ALA A 238 9.56 -16.64 -13.16
C ALA A 238 8.86 -17.68 -12.28
N LEU A 239 8.13 -18.63 -12.88
CA LEU A 239 7.43 -19.71 -12.18
C LEU A 239 8.39 -20.66 -11.45
N ARG A 240 9.54 -20.99 -12.05
CA ARG A 240 10.61 -21.78 -11.40
C ARG A 240 11.13 -21.06 -10.16
N THR A 241 11.32 -19.74 -10.24
CA THR A 241 11.78 -18.93 -9.11
C THR A 241 10.77 -18.96 -7.96
N LEU A 242 9.47 -18.74 -8.25
CA LEU A 242 8.41 -18.83 -7.23
C LEU A 242 8.44 -20.17 -6.50
N LYS A 243 8.45 -21.26 -7.27
CA LYS A 243 8.50 -22.63 -6.73
C LYS A 243 9.76 -22.87 -5.92
N SER A 244 10.93 -22.45 -6.41
CA SER A 244 12.21 -22.69 -5.74
C SER A 244 12.28 -22.06 -4.36
N VAL A 245 11.71 -20.87 -4.18
CA VAL A 245 11.61 -20.21 -2.88
C VAL A 245 10.68 -20.95 -1.95
N ALA A 246 9.54 -21.44 -2.45
CA ALA A 246 8.53 -22.13 -1.64
C ALA A 246 8.96 -23.54 -1.21
N THR A 247 9.82 -24.20 -2.00
CA THR A 247 10.22 -25.60 -1.79
C THR A 247 11.68 -25.76 -1.32
N ALA A 248 12.36 -24.66 -1.07
CA ALA A 248 13.74 -24.68 -0.55
C ALA A 248 13.80 -25.36 0.83
N PRO A 249 14.91 -26.07 1.15
CA PRO A 249 15.14 -26.54 2.51
C PRO A 249 15.04 -25.38 3.52
N GLY A 250 14.18 -25.54 4.54
CA GLY A 250 13.95 -24.51 5.55
C GLY A 250 13.09 -23.33 5.09
N ALA A 251 12.34 -23.47 4.00
CA ALA A 251 11.32 -22.48 3.61
C ALA A 251 10.24 -22.33 4.69
N ASP A 252 9.58 -21.19 4.70
CA ASP A 252 8.43 -20.94 5.59
C ASP A 252 7.30 -21.94 5.27
N PRO A 253 6.90 -22.81 6.21
CA PRO A 253 5.82 -23.79 5.97
C PRO A 253 4.45 -23.12 5.75
N SER A 254 4.32 -21.85 6.12
CA SER A 254 3.10 -21.06 5.92
C SER A 254 3.17 -20.12 4.69
N ILE A 255 4.19 -20.22 3.86
CA ILE A 255 4.48 -19.28 2.77
C ILE A 255 3.28 -18.98 1.86
N THR A 256 2.45 -19.99 1.56
CA THR A 256 1.24 -19.83 0.71
C THR A 256 0.12 -19.00 1.36
N ARG A 257 0.28 -18.62 2.61
CA ARG A 257 -0.65 -17.77 3.37
C ARG A 257 -0.06 -16.44 3.79
N THR A 258 1.19 -16.15 3.37
CA THR A 258 1.87 -14.92 3.76
C THR A 258 1.43 -13.75 2.89
N ASP A 259 0.82 -12.77 3.52
CA ASP A 259 0.56 -11.45 2.96
C ASP A 259 1.68 -10.47 3.30
N GLU A 260 1.49 -9.19 2.95
CA GLU A 260 2.45 -8.12 3.21
C GLU A 260 2.77 -7.97 4.71
N GLY A 261 1.73 -8.00 5.55
CA GLY A 261 1.86 -7.82 6.99
C GLY A 261 2.55 -9.00 7.66
N THR A 262 2.18 -10.22 7.30
CA THR A 262 2.78 -11.45 7.86
C THR A 262 4.23 -11.64 7.40
N ALA A 263 4.56 -11.29 6.16
CA ALA A 263 5.94 -11.27 5.67
C ALA A 263 6.82 -10.28 6.47
N ARG A 264 6.31 -9.07 6.74
CA ARG A 264 6.97 -8.08 7.59
C ARG A 264 7.18 -8.61 9.01
N LEU A 265 6.12 -9.17 9.61
CA LEU A 265 6.18 -9.72 10.98
C LEU A 265 7.18 -10.87 11.10
N ALA A 266 7.37 -11.71 10.06
CA ALA A 266 8.36 -12.79 10.09
C ALA A 266 9.78 -12.26 10.30
N VAL A 267 10.11 -11.11 9.71
CA VAL A 267 11.41 -10.41 9.91
C VAL A 267 11.48 -9.80 11.31
N GLU A 268 10.48 -9.05 11.72
CA GLU A 268 10.44 -8.37 13.01
C GLU A 268 10.53 -9.36 14.19
N GLN A 269 9.94 -10.54 14.04
CA GLN A 269 10.01 -11.63 15.02
C GLN A 269 11.29 -12.46 14.92
N GLY A 270 12.19 -12.15 13.98
CA GLY A 270 13.47 -12.82 13.81
C GLY A 270 13.40 -14.22 13.19
N ARG A 271 12.26 -14.62 12.59
CA ARG A 271 12.10 -15.92 11.90
C ARG A 271 12.68 -15.90 10.49
N ALA A 272 12.57 -14.78 9.79
CA ALA A 272 13.11 -14.60 8.44
C ALA A 272 14.47 -13.90 8.51
N ALA A 273 15.45 -14.46 7.80
CA ALA A 273 16.75 -13.83 7.59
C ALA A 273 16.78 -12.96 6.33
N LEU A 274 15.90 -13.22 5.39
CA LEU A 274 15.77 -12.55 4.12
C LEU A 274 14.27 -12.21 3.89
N ALA A 275 14.00 -11.06 3.31
CA ALA A 275 12.64 -10.70 2.93
C ALA A 275 12.63 -9.78 1.71
N VAL A 276 11.55 -9.83 0.95
CA VAL A 276 11.24 -8.80 -0.06
C VAL A 276 9.98 -8.08 0.38
N ASN A 277 10.10 -6.78 0.58
CA ASN A 277 9.00 -5.95 1.02
C ASN A 277 9.20 -4.48 0.63
N TRP A 278 8.17 -3.68 0.82
CA TRP A 278 8.12 -2.26 0.50
C TRP A 278 8.96 -1.43 1.47
N PRO A 279 9.33 -0.19 1.11
CA PRO A 279 10.20 0.68 1.92
C PRO A 279 9.67 1.01 3.31
N TYR A 280 8.35 1.01 3.53
CA TYR A 280 7.75 1.27 4.84
C TYR A 280 8.22 0.27 5.92
N ALA A 281 8.78 -0.88 5.51
CA ALA A 281 9.28 -1.88 6.45
C ALA A 281 10.33 -1.32 7.43
N LEU A 282 11.13 -0.31 7.03
CA LEU A 282 12.06 0.35 7.95
C LEU A 282 11.30 1.16 9.02
N ALA A 283 10.36 2.00 8.61
CA ALA A 283 9.56 2.80 9.55
C ALA A 283 8.80 1.89 10.53
N SER A 284 8.19 0.82 10.02
CA SER A 284 7.50 -0.19 10.84
C SER A 284 8.44 -0.90 11.80
N MET A 285 9.63 -1.32 11.34
CA MET A 285 10.64 -1.98 12.17
C MET A 285 11.06 -1.09 13.33
N LEU A 286 11.36 0.18 13.07
CA LEU A 286 11.79 1.14 14.11
C LEU A 286 10.66 1.41 15.10
N GLU A 287 9.44 1.66 14.63
CA GLU A 287 8.28 1.90 15.47
C GLU A 287 7.98 0.71 16.39
N ASN A 288 7.93 -0.50 15.81
CA ASN A 288 7.64 -1.71 16.58
C ASN A 288 8.77 -2.06 17.55
N ALA A 289 10.03 -1.78 17.19
CA ALA A 289 11.18 -1.99 18.08
C ALA A 289 11.14 -1.05 19.30
N VAL A 290 10.79 0.22 19.10
CA VAL A 290 10.61 1.18 20.22
C VAL A 290 9.42 0.80 21.10
N LYS A 291 8.38 0.18 20.54
CA LYS A 291 7.25 -0.37 21.30
C LYS A 291 7.55 -1.72 21.97
N GLY A 292 8.72 -2.32 21.77
CA GLY A 292 9.12 -3.62 22.34
C GLY A 292 8.59 -4.83 21.56
N GLY A 293 8.06 -4.65 20.36
CA GLY A 293 7.52 -5.72 19.50
C GLY A 293 8.55 -6.43 18.63
N VAL A 294 9.84 -6.08 18.72
CA VAL A 294 10.92 -6.66 17.92
C VAL A 294 12.01 -7.25 18.82
N PRO A 295 11.95 -8.56 19.12
CA PRO A 295 12.88 -9.19 20.06
C PRO A 295 14.35 -9.04 19.70
N VAL A 296 14.68 -9.04 18.39
CA VAL A 296 16.06 -8.90 17.90
C VAL A 296 16.58 -7.47 17.91
N LEU A 297 15.72 -6.50 18.20
CA LEU A 297 16.03 -5.07 18.26
C LEU A 297 15.28 -4.39 19.42
N PRO A 298 15.70 -4.58 20.70
CA PRO A 298 14.96 -4.12 21.86
C PRO A 298 15.16 -2.62 22.13
N LEU A 299 14.71 -1.75 21.23
CA LEU A 299 14.85 -0.28 21.33
C LEU A 299 14.00 0.34 22.46
N ASN A 300 12.96 -0.34 22.93
CA ASN A 300 12.17 0.07 24.09
C ASN A 300 12.98 0.16 25.39
N GLN A 301 14.16 -0.43 25.44
CA GLN A 301 15.06 -0.39 26.60
C GLN A 301 16.07 0.78 26.53
N ASP A 302 16.12 1.52 25.41
CA ASP A 302 17.06 2.64 25.26
C ASP A 302 16.41 3.95 25.78
N PRO A 303 16.89 4.52 26.91
CA PRO A 303 16.29 5.72 27.49
C PRO A 303 16.39 6.96 26.59
N ARG A 304 17.31 6.98 25.61
CA ARG A 304 17.46 8.08 24.65
C ARG A 304 16.27 8.16 23.68
N LEU A 305 15.51 7.06 23.53
CA LEU A 305 14.32 6.99 22.69
C LEU A 305 13.02 7.28 23.46
N ALA A 306 13.11 7.61 24.74
CA ALA A 306 11.96 8.01 25.53
C ALA A 306 11.23 9.21 24.88
N GLY A 307 9.88 9.15 24.84
CA GLY A 307 9.05 10.20 24.26
C GLY A 307 9.06 10.26 22.71
N SER A 308 9.67 9.30 22.03
CA SER A 308 9.64 9.23 20.55
C SER A 308 8.34 8.62 19.99
N ILE A 309 7.46 8.08 20.85
CA ILE A 309 6.11 7.64 20.48
C ILE A 309 5.14 8.74 20.95
N ASN A 310 4.32 9.24 20.04
CA ASN A 310 3.29 10.24 20.35
C ASN A 310 2.04 9.60 21.01
N ASP A 311 1.08 10.45 21.44
CA ASP A 311 -0.16 10.03 22.12
C ASP A 311 -1.04 9.07 21.32
N VAL A 312 -0.91 9.06 20.00
CA VAL A 312 -1.64 8.16 19.10
C VAL A 312 -0.82 6.91 18.73
N GLY A 313 0.32 6.72 19.36
CA GLY A 313 1.14 5.51 19.21
C GLY A 313 2.01 5.49 17.94
N THR A 314 2.29 6.63 17.31
CA THR A 314 3.16 6.72 16.13
C THR A 314 4.58 7.12 16.53
N PHE A 315 5.57 6.52 15.86
CA PHE A 315 6.97 6.87 16.06
C PHE A 315 7.29 8.21 15.36
N VAL A 316 7.47 9.26 16.17
CA VAL A 316 7.79 10.63 15.73
C VAL A 316 9.08 11.06 16.42
N PRO A 317 10.25 10.54 15.97
CA PRO A 317 11.53 10.82 16.61
C PRO A 317 12.06 12.19 16.25
N SER A 318 12.85 12.79 17.16
CA SER A 318 13.79 13.84 16.82
C SER A 318 14.86 13.31 15.83
N ASP A 319 15.65 14.20 15.23
CA ASP A 319 16.73 13.78 14.31
C ASP A 319 17.75 12.87 15.00
N GLU A 320 18.09 13.19 16.23
CA GLU A 320 19.00 12.38 17.05
C GLU A 320 18.40 11.01 17.42
N GLN A 321 17.15 10.97 17.82
CA GLN A 321 16.44 9.73 18.13
C GLN A 321 16.33 8.83 16.90
N PHE A 322 16.02 9.39 15.73
CA PHE A 322 16.02 8.64 14.47
C PHE A 322 17.39 8.05 14.18
N ARG A 323 18.46 8.85 14.30
CA ARG A 323 19.83 8.41 14.08
C ARG A 323 20.22 7.25 15.00
N ILE A 324 19.88 7.33 16.30
CA ILE A 324 20.12 6.27 17.29
C ILE A 324 19.40 4.98 16.90
N ALA A 325 18.09 5.07 16.64
CA ALA A 325 17.26 3.92 16.28
C ALA A 325 17.72 3.28 14.98
N TYR A 326 18.00 4.08 13.96
CA TYR A 326 18.47 3.61 12.67
C TYR A 326 19.84 2.93 12.77
N GLN A 327 20.84 3.52 13.46
CA GLN A 327 22.15 2.92 13.66
C GLN A 327 22.07 1.57 14.40
N ALA A 328 21.18 1.48 15.40
CA ALA A 328 20.96 0.22 16.09
C ALA A 328 20.34 -0.83 15.17
N SER A 329 19.36 -0.43 14.34
CA SER A 329 18.68 -1.34 13.41
C SER A 329 19.62 -1.93 12.36
N GLN A 330 20.60 -1.17 11.89
CA GLN A 330 21.55 -1.63 10.86
C GLN A 330 22.34 -2.90 11.24
N LYS A 331 22.38 -3.26 12.51
CA LYS A 331 23.05 -4.49 12.98
C LYS A 331 22.23 -5.75 12.68
N VAL A 332 20.90 -5.61 12.62
CA VAL A 332 19.96 -6.74 12.49
C VAL A 332 18.93 -6.56 11.38
N PHE A 333 18.90 -5.39 10.74
CA PHE A 333 17.94 -5.07 9.68
C PHE A 333 18.59 -4.16 8.64
N GLY A 334 19.19 -4.79 7.63
CA GLY A 334 19.80 -4.14 6.48
C GLY A 334 18.86 -4.16 5.26
N PHE A 335 19.17 -3.35 4.27
CA PHE A 335 18.47 -3.35 2.99
C PHE A 335 19.44 -3.31 1.83
N ALA A 336 19.00 -3.83 0.68
CA ALA A 336 19.77 -3.88 -0.56
C ALA A 336 18.81 -3.75 -1.77
N PRO A 337 19.33 -3.54 -2.98
CA PRO A 337 18.53 -3.62 -4.19
C PRO A 337 17.77 -4.95 -4.28
N TYR A 338 16.56 -4.90 -4.87
CA TYR A 338 15.78 -6.09 -5.16
C TYR A 338 16.61 -7.13 -5.94
N PRO A 339 16.54 -8.43 -5.60
CA PRO A 339 17.35 -9.47 -6.25
C PRO A 339 16.96 -9.64 -7.73
N GLY A 340 17.95 -9.69 -8.61
CA GLY A 340 17.72 -9.99 -10.03
C GLY A 340 17.42 -11.46 -10.27
N VAL A 341 16.92 -11.76 -11.48
CA VAL A 341 16.68 -13.14 -11.93
C VAL A 341 17.97 -13.83 -12.41
N ALA A 342 18.98 -13.07 -12.81
CA ALA A 342 20.28 -13.58 -13.25
C ALA A 342 21.43 -12.67 -12.80
N PRO A 343 22.67 -13.20 -12.67
CA PRO A 343 23.84 -12.40 -12.35
C PRO A 343 24.09 -11.30 -13.39
N GLY A 344 24.37 -10.07 -12.91
CA GLY A 344 24.65 -8.93 -13.78
C GLY A 344 23.42 -8.23 -14.38
N HIS A 345 22.21 -8.76 -14.15
CA HIS A 345 20.94 -8.18 -14.60
C HIS A 345 20.18 -7.62 -13.41
N PRO A 346 20.12 -6.29 -13.23
CA PRO A 346 19.28 -5.67 -12.21
C PRO A 346 17.80 -6.03 -12.41
N ALA A 347 17.06 -6.19 -11.31
CA ALA A 347 15.62 -6.44 -11.41
C ALA A 347 14.87 -5.23 -11.97
N LYS A 348 13.90 -5.47 -12.84
CA LYS A 348 12.83 -4.52 -13.17
C LYS A 348 11.72 -4.66 -12.14
N VAL A 349 11.85 -3.89 -11.07
CA VAL A 349 10.97 -4.03 -9.90
C VAL A 349 9.61 -3.43 -10.22
N THR A 350 8.55 -4.15 -9.88
CA THR A 350 7.17 -3.65 -10.07
C THR A 350 6.97 -2.36 -9.30
N ILE A 351 6.50 -1.32 -10.00
CA ILE A 351 6.12 -0.05 -9.40
C ILE A 351 4.79 -0.21 -8.65
N GLY A 352 4.78 0.27 -7.42
CA GLY A 352 3.58 0.49 -6.62
C GLY A 352 3.41 1.96 -6.29
N GLY A 353 2.45 2.26 -5.42
CA GLY A 353 2.14 3.61 -4.99
C GLY A 353 0.67 3.95 -5.15
N ALA A 354 0.36 5.23 -4.98
CA ALA A 354 -1.00 5.72 -5.03
C ALA A 354 -1.11 7.00 -5.88
N ASN A 355 -2.25 7.10 -6.55
CA ASN A 355 -2.68 8.27 -7.31
C ASN A 355 -3.93 8.87 -6.67
N LEU A 356 -4.01 10.19 -6.52
CA LEU A 356 -5.21 10.88 -6.04
C LEU A 356 -6.10 11.24 -7.22
N ALA A 357 -7.36 10.80 -7.16
CA ALA A 357 -8.38 11.09 -8.18
C ALA A 357 -9.59 11.79 -7.57
N VAL A 358 -10.26 12.63 -8.35
CA VAL A 358 -11.54 13.23 -8.01
C VAL A 358 -12.67 12.35 -8.51
N ALA A 359 -13.60 11.98 -7.63
CA ALA A 359 -14.76 11.20 -7.99
C ALA A 359 -15.70 11.98 -8.93
N SER A 360 -16.18 11.35 -10.00
CA SER A 360 -17.11 11.98 -10.93
C SER A 360 -18.46 12.33 -10.30
N THR A 361 -18.81 11.68 -9.19
CA THR A 361 -20.05 11.88 -8.44
C THR A 361 -20.00 13.04 -7.45
N THR A 362 -18.83 13.64 -7.20
CA THR A 362 -18.67 14.74 -6.24
C THR A 362 -19.53 15.97 -6.60
N ARG A 363 -20.01 16.66 -5.59
CA ARG A 363 -20.67 17.97 -5.72
C ARG A 363 -19.70 19.14 -5.56
N HIS A 364 -18.45 18.87 -5.17
CA HIS A 364 -17.46 19.83 -4.69
C HIS A 364 -16.18 19.76 -5.55
N ARG A 365 -16.34 19.86 -6.89
CA ARG A 365 -15.23 19.64 -7.84
C ARG A 365 -14.04 20.56 -7.59
N ALA A 366 -14.29 21.86 -7.40
CA ALA A 366 -13.22 22.83 -7.21
C ALA A 366 -12.42 22.57 -5.94
N GLU A 367 -13.12 22.31 -4.84
CA GLU A 367 -12.53 22.01 -3.53
C GLU A 367 -11.82 20.65 -3.54
N ALA A 368 -12.37 19.64 -4.22
CA ALA A 368 -11.73 18.34 -4.35
C ALA A 368 -10.39 18.41 -5.13
N PHE A 369 -10.34 19.17 -6.24
CA PHE A 369 -9.08 19.41 -6.95
C PHE A 369 -8.10 20.25 -6.12
N GLU A 370 -8.58 21.24 -5.36
CA GLU A 370 -7.73 22.00 -4.45
C GLU A 370 -7.19 21.13 -3.31
N ALA A 371 -8.01 20.23 -2.76
CA ALA A 371 -7.60 19.25 -1.76
C ALA A 371 -6.49 18.33 -2.27
N ILE A 372 -6.60 17.79 -3.49
CA ILE A 372 -5.55 16.96 -4.09
C ILE A 372 -4.22 17.73 -4.15
N ARG A 373 -4.21 18.99 -4.58
CA ARG A 373 -2.96 19.79 -4.65
C ARG A 373 -2.33 19.98 -3.28
N CYS A 374 -3.13 20.24 -2.23
CA CYS A 374 -2.61 20.34 -0.87
C CYS A 374 -2.05 19.00 -0.38
N LEU A 375 -2.84 17.90 -0.48
CA LEU A 375 -2.46 16.57 -0.02
C LEU A 375 -1.14 16.07 -0.64
N ARG A 376 -0.82 16.49 -1.87
CA ARG A 376 0.38 16.11 -2.60
C ARG A 376 1.44 17.20 -2.70
N SER A 377 1.35 18.25 -1.87
CA SER A 377 2.38 19.30 -1.82
C SER A 377 3.75 18.71 -1.50
N LEU A 378 4.81 19.41 -1.87
CA LEU A 378 6.19 18.97 -1.62
C LEU A 378 6.43 18.68 -0.12
N GLN A 379 5.92 19.58 0.75
CA GLN A 379 6.02 19.41 2.20
C GLN A 379 5.31 18.14 2.69
N HIS A 380 4.08 17.91 2.19
CA HIS A 380 3.29 16.75 2.61
C HIS A 380 3.87 15.43 2.09
N GLN A 381 4.36 15.37 0.85
CA GLN A 381 5.06 14.19 0.34
C GLN A 381 6.33 13.90 1.14
N LYS A 382 7.10 14.93 1.52
CA LYS A 382 8.26 14.77 2.40
C LYS A 382 7.86 14.18 3.76
N TYR A 383 6.80 14.70 4.38
CA TYR A 383 6.27 14.19 5.64
C TYR A 383 5.81 12.72 5.50
N VAL A 384 5.00 12.41 4.49
CA VAL A 384 4.49 11.06 4.21
C VAL A 384 5.64 10.06 4.02
N SER A 385 6.70 10.48 3.35
CA SER A 385 7.87 9.64 3.12
C SER A 385 8.65 9.35 4.40
N ILE A 386 8.86 10.35 5.23
CA ILE A 386 9.65 10.19 6.47
C ILE A 386 8.84 9.45 7.53
N ALA A 387 7.59 9.82 7.76
CA ALA A 387 6.74 9.24 8.80
C ALA A 387 6.14 7.89 8.40
N GLY A 388 5.68 7.76 7.15
CA GLY A 388 5.02 6.54 6.65
C GLY A 388 5.93 5.60 5.86
N GLY A 389 7.17 6.02 5.54
CA GLY A 389 8.08 5.21 4.73
C GLY A 389 7.67 5.08 3.26
N LEU A 390 6.75 5.93 2.77
CA LEU A 390 6.23 5.90 1.41
C LEU A 390 7.04 6.82 0.49
N PRO A 391 7.76 6.31 -0.52
CA PRO A 391 8.60 7.13 -1.39
C PRO A 391 7.81 8.23 -2.10
N PRO A 392 8.37 9.46 -2.21
CA PRO A 392 7.71 10.57 -2.87
C PRO A 392 7.77 10.42 -4.39
N VAL A 393 6.83 11.06 -5.08
CA VAL A 393 6.86 11.13 -6.56
C VAL A 393 7.61 12.36 -7.06
N ARG A 394 7.86 13.36 -6.20
CA ARG A 394 8.58 14.59 -6.54
C ARG A 394 10.09 14.34 -6.67
N THR A 395 10.64 14.60 -7.85
CA THR A 395 12.06 14.38 -8.16
C THR A 395 13.00 15.20 -7.26
N SER A 396 12.62 16.43 -6.95
CA SER A 396 13.41 17.36 -6.12
C SER A 396 13.63 16.85 -4.70
N LEU A 397 12.69 16.07 -4.13
CA LEU A 397 12.85 15.49 -2.79
C LEU A 397 14.01 14.51 -2.69
N TYR A 398 14.36 13.81 -3.78
CA TYR A 398 15.52 12.91 -3.79
C TYR A 398 16.86 13.65 -3.68
N SER A 399 16.87 14.97 -3.78
CA SER A 399 18.03 15.84 -3.56
C SER A 399 17.91 16.67 -2.27
N ASP A 400 16.83 16.53 -1.51
CA ASP A 400 16.61 17.24 -0.24
C ASP A 400 17.43 16.60 0.89
N PRO A 401 18.36 17.34 1.55
CA PRO A 401 19.23 16.76 2.58
C PRO A 401 18.48 16.21 3.80
N GLN A 402 17.37 16.83 4.21
CA GLN A 402 16.59 16.34 5.34
C GLN A 402 15.86 15.05 5.01
N PHE A 403 15.34 14.94 3.76
CA PHE A 403 14.76 13.69 3.27
C PHE A 403 15.81 12.59 3.22
N GLN A 404 16.98 12.84 2.62
CA GLN A 404 18.07 11.87 2.52
C GLN A 404 18.53 11.36 3.89
N ALA A 405 18.61 12.26 4.89
CA ALA A 405 19.03 11.90 6.24
C ALA A 405 18.05 10.94 6.95
N LYS A 406 16.75 11.02 6.64
CA LYS A 406 15.70 10.20 7.27
C LYS A 406 15.13 9.11 6.37
N TYR A 407 15.57 9.05 5.12
CA TYR A 407 15.13 8.07 4.13
C TYR A 407 16.33 7.38 3.46
N PRO A 408 17.11 6.57 4.19
CA PRO A 408 18.44 6.11 3.76
C PRO A 408 18.44 5.24 2.50
N MET A 409 17.30 4.64 2.12
CA MET A 409 17.15 3.84 0.91
C MET A 409 16.86 4.67 -0.36
N TYR A 410 16.86 6.00 -0.28
CA TYR A 410 16.45 6.89 -1.38
C TYR A 410 17.20 6.68 -2.70
N THR A 411 18.49 6.37 -2.64
CA THR A 411 19.32 6.12 -3.82
C THR A 411 18.91 4.85 -4.55
N ILE A 412 18.63 3.78 -3.80
CA ILE A 412 18.19 2.49 -4.35
C ILE A 412 16.81 2.66 -4.98
N ILE A 413 15.87 3.26 -4.25
CA ILE A 413 14.49 3.50 -4.72
C ILE A 413 14.51 4.33 -6.00
N ARG A 414 15.23 5.46 -6.01
CA ARG A 414 15.34 6.30 -7.21
C ARG A 414 15.88 5.53 -8.42
N ARG A 415 16.92 4.71 -8.20
CA ARG A 415 17.51 3.88 -9.26
C ARG A 415 16.52 2.84 -9.78
N GLN A 416 15.83 2.13 -8.89
CA GLN A 416 14.84 1.13 -9.28
C GLN A 416 13.65 1.75 -10.03
N LEU A 417 13.21 2.95 -9.63
CA LEU A 417 12.13 3.69 -10.31
C LEU A 417 12.49 4.15 -11.74
N THR A 418 13.77 4.20 -12.10
CA THR A 418 14.20 4.59 -13.45
C THR A 418 13.81 3.54 -14.51
N ASP A 419 13.80 2.26 -14.14
CA ASP A 419 13.45 1.14 -15.04
C ASP A 419 12.45 0.19 -14.34
N ALA A 420 11.47 0.76 -13.66
CA ALA A 420 10.47 -0.02 -12.93
C ALA A 420 9.47 -0.67 -13.90
N ALA A 421 9.06 -1.90 -13.58
CA ALA A 421 8.02 -2.59 -14.31
C ALA A 421 6.63 -2.04 -13.93
N VAL A 422 5.85 -1.65 -14.91
CA VAL A 422 4.45 -1.28 -14.71
C VAL A 422 3.60 -2.54 -14.89
N ARG A 423 2.63 -2.75 -14.00
CA ARG A 423 1.60 -3.78 -14.19
C ARG A 423 0.67 -3.36 -15.34
N PRO A 424 -0.02 -4.31 -16.02
CA PRO A 424 -0.83 -3.99 -17.20
C PRO A 424 -1.81 -2.82 -16.98
N ALA A 425 -1.71 -1.79 -17.80
CA ALA A 425 -2.67 -0.70 -17.81
C ALA A 425 -3.88 -1.12 -18.68
N THR A 426 -4.91 -1.64 -18.04
CA THR A 426 -6.13 -2.12 -18.69
C THR A 426 -7.34 -1.92 -17.78
N PRO A 427 -8.53 -1.59 -18.32
CA PRO A 427 -9.75 -1.48 -17.51
C PRO A 427 -10.17 -2.79 -16.84
N VAL A 428 -9.72 -3.93 -17.34
CA VAL A 428 -10.01 -5.25 -16.80
C VAL A 428 -8.91 -5.79 -15.88
N TYR A 429 -8.00 -4.92 -15.41
CA TYR A 429 -6.85 -5.34 -14.59
C TYR A 429 -7.25 -6.21 -13.40
N GLN A 430 -8.36 -5.88 -12.72
CA GLN A 430 -8.79 -6.68 -11.56
C GLN A 430 -9.11 -8.13 -11.94
N ALA A 431 -9.76 -8.36 -13.08
CA ALA A 431 -10.04 -9.70 -13.56
C ALA A 431 -8.75 -10.45 -13.94
N VAL A 432 -7.78 -9.75 -14.55
CA VAL A 432 -6.44 -10.30 -14.85
C VAL A 432 -5.72 -10.68 -13.57
N ALA A 433 -5.67 -9.79 -12.58
CA ALA A 433 -4.98 -10.01 -11.31
C ALA A 433 -5.56 -11.18 -10.50
N ILE A 434 -6.89 -11.27 -10.42
CA ILE A 434 -7.58 -12.39 -9.72
C ILE A 434 -7.21 -13.72 -10.38
N ARG A 435 -7.25 -13.82 -11.72
CA ARG A 435 -6.92 -15.06 -12.42
C ARG A 435 -5.45 -15.41 -12.32
N LEU A 436 -4.55 -14.42 -12.40
CA LEU A 436 -3.12 -14.63 -12.15
C LEU A 436 -2.92 -15.20 -10.73
N ALA A 437 -3.48 -14.54 -9.71
CA ALA A 437 -3.32 -14.97 -8.33
C ALA A 437 -3.84 -16.39 -8.09
N ALA A 438 -5.03 -16.71 -8.59
CA ALA A 438 -5.64 -18.03 -8.44
C ALA A 438 -4.85 -19.14 -9.15
N THR A 439 -4.31 -18.85 -10.35
CA THR A 439 -3.51 -19.83 -11.10
C THR A 439 -2.11 -20.04 -10.49
N LEU A 440 -1.54 -18.99 -9.88
CA LEU A 440 -0.23 -19.05 -9.21
C LEU A 440 -0.32 -19.72 -7.82
N SER A 441 -1.49 -19.75 -7.19
CA SER A 441 -1.65 -20.24 -5.81
C SER A 441 -2.18 -21.68 -5.79
N PRO A 442 -1.60 -22.56 -4.95
CA PRO A 442 -0.45 -22.33 -4.09
C PRO A 442 0.88 -22.49 -4.85
N ILE A 443 1.84 -21.61 -4.59
CA ILE A 443 3.14 -21.58 -5.31
C ILE A 443 3.99 -22.85 -5.12
N THR A 444 3.69 -23.67 -4.12
CA THR A 444 4.33 -25.00 -3.89
C THR A 444 3.96 -26.02 -4.95
N GLU A 445 2.79 -25.88 -5.58
CA GLU A 445 2.23 -26.83 -6.56
C GLU A 445 2.48 -26.42 -8.02
N ILE A 446 3.13 -25.29 -8.26
CA ILE A 446 3.45 -24.80 -9.61
C ILE A 446 4.21 -25.88 -10.40
N ASP A 447 3.71 -26.22 -11.58
CA ASP A 447 4.44 -26.87 -12.66
C ASP A 447 4.80 -25.79 -13.69
N PRO A 448 6.06 -25.37 -13.79
CA PRO A 448 6.42 -24.17 -14.55
C PRO A 448 5.98 -24.17 -16.00
N GLU A 449 6.08 -25.31 -16.70
CA GLU A 449 5.71 -25.40 -18.10
C GLU A 449 4.17 -25.40 -18.29
N ARG A 450 3.48 -26.23 -17.53
CA ARG A 450 2.02 -26.33 -17.58
C ARG A 450 1.36 -25.04 -17.08
N THR A 451 1.83 -24.52 -15.95
CA THR A 451 1.26 -23.30 -15.34
C THR A 451 1.45 -22.09 -16.24
N ALA A 452 2.52 -22.01 -17.07
CA ALA A 452 2.69 -20.96 -18.05
C ALA A 452 1.57 -20.92 -19.09
N ASP A 453 1.16 -22.12 -19.60
CA ASP A 453 0.06 -22.23 -20.55
C ASP A 453 -1.30 -21.95 -19.89
N GLU A 454 -1.50 -22.43 -18.65
CA GLU A 454 -2.70 -22.15 -17.85
C GLU A 454 -2.85 -20.66 -17.59
N LEU A 455 -1.79 -19.96 -17.18
CA LEU A 455 -1.78 -18.50 -16.98
C LEU A 455 -2.19 -17.75 -18.24
N SER A 456 -1.60 -18.13 -19.38
CA SER A 456 -1.92 -17.48 -20.66
C SER A 456 -3.40 -17.65 -21.01
N ALA A 457 -3.95 -18.85 -20.85
CA ALA A 457 -5.36 -19.15 -21.10
C ALA A 457 -6.30 -18.40 -20.13
N GLU A 458 -5.98 -18.37 -18.83
CA GLU A 458 -6.80 -17.68 -17.83
C GLU A 458 -6.79 -16.17 -18.00
N VAL A 459 -5.62 -15.56 -18.30
CA VAL A 459 -5.54 -14.13 -18.60
C VAL A 459 -6.31 -13.79 -19.86
N GLN A 460 -6.28 -14.67 -20.91
CA GLN A 460 -7.08 -14.47 -22.12
C GLN A 460 -8.59 -14.44 -21.81
N LYS A 461 -9.08 -15.30 -20.92
CA LYS A 461 -10.50 -15.26 -20.47
C LYS A 461 -10.85 -13.91 -19.81
N ALA A 462 -9.92 -13.34 -19.04
CA ALA A 462 -10.14 -12.02 -18.42
C ALA A 462 -10.29 -10.92 -19.48
N ILE A 463 -9.41 -10.92 -20.49
CA ILE A 463 -9.45 -9.96 -21.60
C ILE A 463 -10.72 -10.10 -22.44
N ASP A 464 -11.14 -11.34 -22.68
CA ASP A 464 -12.36 -11.63 -23.46
C ASP A 464 -13.66 -11.39 -22.64
N GLY A 465 -13.59 -11.09 -21.37
CA GLY A 465 -14.75 -10.99 -20.48
C GLY A 465 -15.49 -12.32 -20.29
N LYS A 466 -14.79 -13.44 -20.42
CA LYS A 466 -15.37 -14.79 -20.40
C LYS A 466 -15.15 -15.50 -19.06
N GLY A 467 -16.12 -16.36 -18.72
CA GLY A 467 -16.07 -17.19 -17.53
C GLY A 467 -16.29 -16.44 -16.22
N LEU A 468 -16.62 -17.19 -15.16
CA LEU A 468 -16.70 -16.66 -13.80
C LEU A 468 -15.27 -16.35 -13.31
N LEU A 469 -15.15 -15.33 -12.47
CA LEU A 469 -13.92 -15.11 -11.71
C LEU A 469 -13.80 -16.21 -10.64
N PRO A 470 -12.60 -16.77 -10.42
CA PRO A 470 -12.36 -17.79 -9.40
C PRO A 470 -12.57 -17.24 -7.98
#